data_4731e6bbd67c62add015e4dde61e008b
#
_entry.id   4731e6bbd67c62add015e4dde61e008b
#
_cell.length_a   1.000
_cell.length_b   1.000
_cell.length_c   1.000
_cell.angle_alpha   90.00
_cell.angle_beta   90.00
_cell.angle_gamma   90.00
#
_symmetry.space_group_name_H-M   'P 1'
#
loop_
_entity.id
_entity.type
_entity.pdbx_description
1 polymer ?
#
loop_
_entity_poly.entity_id
_entity_poly.type
_entity_poly.pdbx_seq_one_letter_code
_entity_poly.pdbx_strand_id
1 'polypeptide(L)'
;AKSLDLERLQVALDEAGIPVTPEKFIEFIKKATQNREYFKFEFTKSLSLMLDVIVKLGEVMAIAREDMSYLEIQDLLSYHSRDSYIQTIETRRRFYHVNSYLVLPEVIFDVGDIDVIDIDEARPNFITNKVVEAPIVNLDEDHDSDITGKIVALTKADPGYDWIFAKDIAGFVTKYGGAASHMAIRCAEFGIPAAIGCGEKIYQRIHRMQIMCLDCENGRITEKQSQ
;
A
#
# COMPACT_ATOMS: atom_id res chain seq x y z
N ALA A 1 -26.87 -2.35 -9.78
CA ALA A 1 -26.07 -1.26 -10.34
C ALA A 1 -27.04 -0.12 -10.69
N LYS A 2 -26.81 1.10 -10.18
CA LYS A 2 -27.58 2.28 -10.62
C LYS A 2 -27.32 2.48 -12.11
N SER A 3 -28.38 2.58 -12.92
CA SER A 3 -28.25 2.96 -14.33
C SER A 3 -27.59 4.35 -14.39
N LEU A 4 -26.61 4.48 -15.25
CA LEU A 4 -25.95 5.77 -15.47
C LEU A 4 -26.97 6.71 -16.14
N ASP A 5 -27.18 7.87 -15.57
CA ASP A 5 -28.05 8.90 -16.10
C ASP A 5 -27.29 9.67 -17.20
N LEU A 6 -27.55 9.30 -18.46
CA LEU A 6 -26.87 9.89 -19.60
C LEU A 6 -27.26 11.35 -19.85
N GLU A 7 -28.51 11.73 -19.53
CA GLU A 7 -28.95 13.12 -19.70
C GLU A 7 -28.20 14.04 -18.70
N ARG A 8 -28.10 13.61 -17.47
CA ARG A 8 -27.35 14.35 -16.44
C ARG A 8 -25.85 14.42 -16.76
N LEU A 9 -25.30 13.37 -17.36
CA LEU A 9 -23.91 13.37 -17.81
C LEU A 9 -23.72 14.35 -18.97
N GLN A 10 -24.67 14.46 -19.94
CA GLN A 10 -24.60 15.42 -21.02
C GLN A 10 -24.56 16.85 -20.51
N VAL A 11 -25.45 17.20 -19.57
CA VAL A 11 -25.46 18.53 -18.94
C VAL A 11 -24.10 18.86 -18.31
N ALA A 12 -23.53 17.92 -17.56
CA ALA A 12 -22.22 18.13 -16.92
C ALA A 12 -21.08 18.29 -17.94
N LEU A 13 -21.13 17.56 -19.07
CA LEU A 13 -20.14 17.71 -20.16
C LEU A 13 -20.26 19.07 -20.85
N ASP A 14 -21.47 19.53 -21.09
CA ASP A 14 -21.74 20.84 -21.71
C ASP A 14 -21.26 21.99 -20.78
N GLU A 15 -21.57 21.89 -19.48
CA GLU A 15 -21.10 22.86 -18.47
C GLU A 15 -19.55 22.88 -18.35
N ALA A 16 -18.90 21.73 -18.52
CA ALA A 16 -17.43 21.60 -18.52
C ALA A 16 -16.79 22.03 -19.84
N GLY A 17 -17.58 22.37 -20.87
CA GLY A 17 -17.09 22.73 -22.19
C GLY A 17 -16.46 21.57 -22.97
N ILE A 18 -16.86 20.33 -22.68
CA ILE A 18 -16.36 19.11 -23.32
C ILE A 18 -17.33 18.68 -24.44
N PRO A 19 -17.00 18.93 -25.73
CA PRO A 19 -17.94 18.76 -26.86
C PRO A 19 -17.97 17.28 -27.31
N VAL A 20 -18.41 16.37 -26.46
CA VAL A 20 -18.58 14.94 -26.75
C VAL A 20 -19.89 14.42 -26.19
N THR A 21 -20.45 13.37 -26.81
CA THR A 21 -21.66 12.74 -26.27
C THR A 21 -21.31 11.85 -25.07
N PRO A 22 -22.26 11.58 -24.14
CA PRO A 22 -22.06 10.71 -22.99
C PRO A 22 -21.51 9.33 -23.37
N GLU A 23 -22.00 8.74 -24.45
CA GLU A 23 -21.57 7.42 -24.91
C GLU A 23 -20.08 7.43 -25.31
N LYS A 24 -19.68 8.44 -26.11
CA LYS A 24 -18.27 8.60 -26.52
C LYS A 24 -17.37 8.87 -25.33
N PHE A 25 -17.83 9.66 -24.37
CA PHE A 25 -17.09 9.93 -23.15
C PHE A 25 -16.89 8.66 -22.31
N ILE A 26 -17.95 7.87 -22.13
CA ILE A 26 -17.88 6.59 -21.42
C ILE A 26 -16.96 5.60 -22.14
N GLU A 27 -17.06 5.51 -23.48
CA GLU A 27 -16.17 4.68 -24.30
C GLU A 27 -14.71 5.11 -24.14
N PHE A 28 -14.45 6.40 -24.16
CA PHE A 28 -13.10 6.94 -23.92
C PHE A 28 -12.55 6.53 -22.56
N ILE A 29 -13.33 6.72 -21.47
CA ILE A 29 -12.92 6.34 -20.12
C ILE A 29 -12.62 4.84 -20.04
N LYS A 30 -13.51 3.99 -20.61
CA LYS A 30 -13.28 2.54 -20.63
C LYS A 30 -11.99 2.18 -21.35
N LYS A 31 -11.77 2.73 -22.55
CA LYS A 31 -10.55 2.48 -23.34
C LYS A 31 -9.30 3.01 -22.64
N ALA A 32 -9.38 4.22 -22.08
CA ALA A 32 -8.27 4.82 -21.35
C ALA A 32 -7.86 3.96 -20.15
N THR A 33 -8.83 3.48 -19.38
CA THR A 33 -8.57 2.59 -18.24
C THR A 33 -7.98 1.25 -18.67
N GLN A 34 -8.56 0.61 -19.70
CA GLN A 34 -8.04 -0.66 -20.24
C GLN A 34 -6.61 -0.50 -20.78
N ASN A 35 -6.35 0.57 -21.54
CA ASN A 35 -5.03 0.83 -22.10
C ASN A 35 -4.01 1.12 -20.98
N ARG A 36 -4.40 1.87 -19.95
CA ARG A 36 -3.54 2.14 -18.79
C ARG A 36 -3.09 0.83 -18.13
N GLU A 37 -4.02 -0.09 -17.88
CA GLU A 37 -3.68 -1.37 -17.26
C GLU A 37 -2.85 -2.27 -18.21
N TYR A 38 -3.15 -2.26 -19.50
CA TYR A 38 -2.37 -2.98 -20.50
C TYR A 38 -0.93 -2.47 -20.57
N PHE A 39 -0.72 -1.16 -20.70
CA PHE A 39 0.62 -0.59 -20.74
C PHE A 39 1.40 -0.79 -19.45
N LYS A 40 0.72 -0.69 -18.32
CA LYS A 40 1.30 -0.98 -17.02
C LYS A 40 1.79 -2.43 -16.94
N PHE A 41 0.99 -3.37 -17.45
CA PHE A 41 1.36 -4.79 -17.52
C PHE A 41 2.57 -5.04 -18.42
N GLU A 42 2.60 -4.44 -19.63
CA GLU A 42 3.74 -4.55 -20.54
C GLU A 42 5.01 -3.92 -19.94
N PHE A 43 4.88 -2.79 -19.28
CA PHE A 43 5.99 -2.17 -18.55
C PHE A 43 6.53 -3.08 -17.44
N THR A 44 5.65 -3.69 -16.64
CA THR A 44 6.08 -4.56 -15.55
C THR A 44 6.78 -5.82 -16.02
N LYS A 45 6.47 -6.34 -17.21
CA LYS A 45 7.25 -7.45 -17.83
C LYS A 45 8.71 -7.05 -18.05
N SER A 46 8.94 -5.87 -18.62
CA SER A 46 10.31 -5.37 -18.88
C SER A 46 11.05 -5.13 -17.57
N LEU A 47 10.36 -4.58 -16.55
CA LEU A 47 10.92 -4.38 -15.23
C LEU A 47 11.30 -5.72 -14.57
N SER A 48 10.42 -6.72 -14.64
CA SER A 48 10.70 -8.06 -14.11
C SER A 48 11.96 -8.69 -14.75
N LEU A 49 12.07 -8.59 -16.08
CA LEU A 49 13.27 -9.09 -16.79
C LEU A 49 14.55 -8.36 -16.35
N MET A 50 14.48 -7.04 -16.13
CA MET A 50 15.64 -6.29 -15.62
C MET A 50 16.02 -6.76 -14.21
N LEU A 51 15.05 -6.98 -13.33
CA LEU A 51 15.32 -7.48 -11.98
C LEU A 51 15.93 -8.89 -12.01
N ASP A 52 15.49 -9.76 -12.91
CA ASP A 52 16.08 -11.10 -13.10
C ASP A 52 17.55 -11.01 -13.55
N VAL A 53 17.89 -10.05 -14.41
CA VAL A 53 19.27 -9.81 -14.83
C VAL A 53 20.11 -9.31 -13.64
N ILE A 54 19.57 -8.43 -12.81
CA ILE A 54 20.24 -7.93 -11.59
C ILE A 54 20.50 -9.09 -10.61
N VAL A 55 19.55 -9.99 -10.42
CA VAL A 55 19.73 -11.18 -9.58
C VAL A 55 20.85 -12.05 -10.10
N LYS A 56 20.91 -12.32 -11.42
CA LYS A 56 22.00 -13.10 -12.04
C LYS A 56 23.37 -12.42 -11.88
N LEU A 57 23.41 -11.09 -11.98
CA LEU A 57 24.64 -10.34 -11.70
C LEU A 57 25.09 -10.54 -10.25
N GLY A 58 24.16 -10.49 -9.29
CA GLY A 58 24.42 -10.78 -7.89
C GLY A 58 25.00 -12.18 -7.68
N GLU A 59 24.42 -13.20 -8.33
CA GLU A 59 24.93 -14.58 -8.29
C GLU A 59 26.38 -14.68 -8.78
N VAL A 60 26.68 -14.06 -9.94
CA VAL A 60 28.06 -14.03 -10.52
C VAL A 60 29.05 -13.34 -9.57
N MET A 61 28.61 -12.31 -8.87
CA MET A 61 29.45 -11.54 -7.94
C MET A 61 29.45 -12.12 -6.52
N ALA A 62 28.71 -13.20 -6.26
CA ALA A 62 28.49 -13.73 -4.91
C ALA A 62 27.98 -12.66 -3.92
N ILE A 63 27.00 -11.87 -4.36
CA ILE A 63 26.26 -10.87 -3.58
C ILE A 63 24.81 -11.36 -3.47
N ALA A 64 24.27 -11.41 -2.25
CA ALA A 64 22.91 -11.88 -2.03
C ALA A 64 21.87 -10.96 -2.70
N ARG A 65 20.73 -11.53 -3.12
CA ARG A 65 19.64 -10.78 -3.77
C ARG A 65 19.17 -9.59 -2.94
N GLU A 66 19.01 -9.80 -1.64
CA GLU A 66 18.61 -8.77 -0.68
C GLU A 66 19.62 -7.62 -0.63
N ASP A 67 20.91 -7.93 -0.77
CA ASP A 67 21.99 -6.95 -0.78
C ASP A 67 21.98 -6.15 -2.07
N MET A 68 21.71 -6.78 -3.22
CA MET A 68 21.56 -6.09 -4.50
C MET A 68 20.47 -5.02 -4.46
N SER A 69 19.46 -5.13 -3.60
CA SER A 69 18.37 -4.15 -3.45
C SER A 69 18.84 -2.78 -2.91
N TYR A 70 20.03 -2.70 -2.33
CA TYR A 70 20.64 -1.44 -1.88
C TYR A 70 21.39 -0.69 -2.98
N LEU A 71 21.55 -1.30 -4.17
CA LEU A 71 22.21 -0.65 -5.31
C LEU A 71 21.17 0.12 -6.15
N GLU A 72 21.60 1.25 -6.68
CA GLU A 72 20.86 2.02 -7.65
C GLU A 72 21.21 1.58 -9.08
N ILE A 73 20.33 1.89 -10.03
CA ILE A 73 20.57 1.60 -11.45
C ILE A 73 21.89 2.21 -11.93
N GLN A 74 22.22 3.41 -11.46
CA GLN A 74 23.48 4.09 -11.83
C GLN A 74 24.73 3.32 -11.40
N ASP A 75 24.68 2.66 -10.24
CA ASP A 75 25.81 1.82 -9.81
C ASP A 75 26.00 0.62 -10.74
N LEU A 76 24.88 0.05 -11.21
CA LEU A 76 24.90 -1.12 -12.10
C LEU A 76 25.32 -0.77 -13.52
N LEU A 77 24.99 0.43 -13.99
CA LEU A 77 25.41 0.92 -15.32
C LEU A 77 26.89 1.33 -15.35
N SER A 78 27.46 1.65 -14.20
CA SER A 78 28.88 1.95 -14.06
C SER A 78 29.58 0.70 -13.57
N TYR A 79 30.57 0.18 -14.37
CA TYR A 79 31.30 -1.02 -13.95
C TYR A 79 32.10 -0.73 -12.68
N HIS A 80 31.83 -1.48 -11.63
CA HIS A 80 32.54 -1.42 -10.36
C HIS A 80 33.05 -2.80 -9.95
N SER A 81 34.12 -2.81 -9.16
CA SER A 81 34.58 -4.06 -8.56
C SER A 81 33.56 -4.58 -7.52
N ARG A 82 33.59 -5.89 -7.26
CA ARG A 82 32.78 -6.50 -6.21
C ARG A 82 32.91 -5.78 -4.86
N ASP A 83 34.14 -5.43 -4.48
CA ASP A 83 34.41 -4.77 -3.19
C ASP A 83 33.81 -3.37 -3.12
N SER A 84 33.78 -2.64 -4.24
CA SER A 84 33.13 -1.35 -4.35
C SER A 84 31.60 -1.48 -4.17
N TYR A 85 30.97 -2.50 -4.77
CA TYR A 85 29.55 -2.77 -4.55
C TYR A 85 29.27 -3.09 -3.08
N ILE A 86 30.06 -3.92 -2.44
CA ILE A 86 29.90 -4.28 -1.02
C ILE A 86 29.96 -3.02 -0.14
N GLN A 87 30.95 -2.15 -0.36
CA GLN A 87 31.11 -0.91 0.40
C GLN A 87 29.90 0.03 0.22
N THR A 88 29.38 0.15 -1.00
CA THR A 88 28.17 0.94 -1.31
C THR A 88 26.95 0.36 -0.62
N ILE A 89 26.76 -0.96 -0.68
CA ILE A 89 25.68 -1.69 -0.03
C ILE A 89 25.68 -1.46 1.48
N GLU A 90 26.84 -1.64 2.13
CA GLU A 90 26.96 -1.45 3.58
C GLU A 90 26.61 -0.02 4.00
N THR A 91 27.08 0.97 3.24
CA THR A 91 26.80 2.38 3.49
C THR A 91 25.31 2.66 3.36
N ARG A 92 24.69 2.23 2.25
CA ARG A 92 23.26 2.49 2.01
C ARG A 92 22.34 1.69 2.93
N ARG A 93 22.73 0.49 3.35
CA ARG A 93 21.99 -0.29 4.34
C ARG A 93 21.88 0.46 5.67
N ARG A 94 22.96 1.11 6.13
CA ARG A 94 22.92 1.96 7.33
C ARG A 94 21.97 3.15 7.15
N PHE A 95 22.07 3.86 6.03
CA PHE A 95 21.16 4.97 5.72
C PHE A 95 19.70 4.52 5.61
N TYR A 96 19.44 3.40 4.92
CA TYR A 96 18.09 2.85 4.81
C TYR A 96 17.48 2.55 6.18
N HIS A 97 18.28 1.97 7.08
CA HIS A 97 17.82 1.68 8.43
C HIS A 97 17.47 2.97 9.20
N VAL A 98 18.27 4.01 9.11
CA VAL A 98 17.95 5.31 9.71
C VAL A 98 16.72 5.94 9.03
N ASN A 99 16.69 5.98 7.71
CA ASN A 99 15.61 6.60 6.95
C ASN A 99 14.27 5.87 7.11
N SER A 100 14.29 4.57 7.42
CA SER A 100 13.05 3.82 7.68
C SER A 100 12.27 4.29 8.91
N TYR A 101 12.91 5.08 9.79
CA TYR A 101 12.25 5.73 10.93
C TYR A 101 11.74 7.14 10.61
N LEU A 102 12.07 7.70 9.45
CA LEU A 102 11.61 9.03 9.07
C LEU A 102 10.23 8.95 8.40
N VAL A 103 9.30 9.71 8.94
CA VAL A 103 7.97 9.89 8.33
C VAL A 103 7.94 11.27 7.71
N LEU A 104 7.82 11.33 6.39
CA LEU A 104 7.71 12.58 5.65
C LEU A 104 6.24 13.02 5.56
N PRO A 105 5.96 14.34 5.46
CA PRO A 105 4.63 14.82 5.16
C PRO A 105 4.13 14.29 3.81
N GLU A 106 2.81 14.13 3.68
CA GLU A 106 2.19 13.61 2.44
C GLU A 106 2.47 14.49 1.23
N VAL A 107 2.66 15.79 1.44
CA VAL A 107 2.98 16.78 0.42
C VAL A 107 4.12 17.67 0.92
N ILE A 108 5.15 17.82 0.12
CA ILE A 108 6.33 18.66 0.40
C ILE A 108 6.37 19.74 -0.67
N PHE A 109 6.27 21.02 -0.28
CA PHE A 109 6.38 22.17 -1.17
C PHE A 109 7.78 22.78 -1.15
N ASP A 110 8.44 22.77 0.01
CA ASP A 110 9.82 23.21 0.15
C ASP A 110 10.57 22.44 1.24
N VAL A 111 11.85 22.77 1.43
CA VAL A 111 12.72 22.10 2.41
C VAL A 111 12.25 22.34 3.85
N GLY A 112 11.56 23.45 4.12
CA GLY A 112 11.05 23.77 5.44
C GLY A 112 9.88 22.88 5.89
N ASP A 113 9.24 22.19 4.94
CA ASP A 113 8.15 21.26 5.24
C ASP A 113 8.67 19.90 5.77
N ILE A 114 9.99 19.68 5.71
CA ILE A 114 10.61 18.45 6.21
C ILE A 114 10.96 18.66 7.69
N ASP A 115 9.97 18.57 8.55
CA ASP A 115 10.19 18.45 9.98
C ASP A 115 10.46 17.00 10.34
N VAL A 116 11.37 16.78 11.31
CA VAL A 116 11.54 15.45 11.92
C VAL A 116 10.30 15.17 12.75
N ILE A 117 9.35 14.47 12.16
CA ILE A 117 8.13 14.06 12.87
C ILE A 117 8.53 12.95 13.83
N ASP A 118 8.23 13.15 15.11
CA ASP A 118 8.42 12.12 16.14
C ASP A 118 7.59 10.89 15.75
N ILE A 119 8.27 9.73 15.59
CA ILE A 119 7.70 8.45 15.11
C ILE A 119 6.52 7.98 16.00
N ASP A 120 6.33 8.62 17.15
CA ASP A 120 5.32 8.29 18.13
C ASP A 120 3.89 8.67 17.77
N GLU A 121 3.67 9.47 16.72
CA GLU A 121 2.35 9.99 16.34
C GLU A 121 1.83 9.49 15.01
N ALA A 122 2.13 8.25 14.63
CA ALA A 122 1.44 7.65 13.49
C ALA A 122 -0.09 7.70 13.75
N ARG A 123 -0.81 8.45 12.92
CA ARG A 123 -2.27 8.51 12.95
C ARG A 123 -2.80 7.60 11.85
N PRO A 124 -3.40 6.45 12.21
CA PRO A 124 -3.98 5.58 11.21
C PRO A 124 -5.05 6.31 10.38
N ASN A 125 -5.11 6.02 9.09
CA ASN A 125 -6.22 6.44 8.26
C ASN A 125 -7.38 5.47 8.47
N PHE A 126 -8.41 5.93 9.17
CA PHE A 126 -9.60 5.13 9.41
C PHE A 126 -10.53 5.18 8.20
N ILE A 127 -10.89 4.01 7.69
CA ILE A 127 -11.73 3.84 6.51
C ILE A 127 -13.10 3.35 6.97
N THR A 128 -14.14 3.97 6.45
CA THR A 128 -15.55 3.85 6.87
C THR A 128 -15.85 4.53 8.21
N ASN A 129 -17.15 4.54 8.60
CA ASN A 129 -17.59 5.03 9.92
C ASN A 129 -18.24 3.87 10.71
N LYS A 130 -17.61 2.69 10.66
CA LYS A 130 -18.12 1.49 11.32
C LYS A 130 -17.27 1.11 12.52
N VAL A 131 -17.92 0.45 13.47
CA VAL A 131 -17.28 -0.17 14.62
C VAL A 131 -17.37 -1.68 14.49
N VAL A 132 -16.27 -2.39 14.72
CA VAL A 132 -16.25 -3.84 14.70
C VAL A 132 -15.42 -4.38 15.86
N GLU A 133 -15.89 -5.48 16.46
CA GLU A 133 -15.15 -6.26 17.45
C GLU A 133 -14.95 -7.67 16.93
N ALA A 134 -13.71 -8.10 16.78
CA ALA A 134 -13.39 -9.44 16.28
C ALA A 134 -11.99 -9.88 16.68
N PRO A 135 -11.70 -11.19 16.63
CA PRO A 135 -10.36 -11.72 16.75
C PRO A 135 -9.45 -11.16 15.65
N ILE A 136 -8.16 -11.08 15.94
CA ILE A 136 -7.15 -10.63 14.97
C ILE A 136 -6.42 -11.83 14.40
N VAL A 137 -6.06 -11.73 13.12
CA VAL A 137 -5.14 -12.63 12.45
C VAL A 137 -4.09 -11.83 11.70
N ASN A 138 -2.82 -12.18 11.90
CA ASN A 138 -1.70 -11.61 11.18
C ASN A 138 -1.32 -12.53 10.01
N LEU A 139 -1.62 -12.11 8.79
CA LEU A 139 -1.31 -12.91 7.60
C LEU A 139 0.17 -12.87 7.20
N ASP A 140 0.97 -11.93 7.70
CA ASP A 140 2.41 -11.95 7.48
C ASP A 140 3.10 -13.10 8.23
N GLU A 141 2.50 -13.58 9.32
CA GLU A 141 3.02 -14.70 10.14
C GLU A 141 2.38 -16.04 9.79
N ASP A 142 1.10 -16.04 9.42
CA ASP A 142 0.34 -17.24 9.10
C ASP A 142 -0.57 -17.01 7.88
N HIS A 143 0.00 -17.26 6.70
CA HIS A 143 -0.68 -17.05 5.41
C HIS A 143 -1.87 -17.99 5.17
N ASP A 144 -1.93 -19.12 5.85
CA ASP A 144 -2.96 -20.16 5.67
C ASP A 144 -4.09 -20.06 6.69
N SER A 145 -4.05 -19.09 7.59
CA SER A 145 -5.08 -18.90 8.62
C SER A 145 -6.45 -18.64 8.01
N ASP A 146 -7.47 -19.22 8.65
CA ASP A 146 -8.86 -18.80 8.39
C ASP A 146 -9.07 -17.35 8.83
N ILE A 147 -9.46 -16.50 7.89
CA ILE A 147 -9.67 -15.07 8.10
C ILE A 147 -11.15 -14.68 8.23
N THR A 148 -12.06 -15.64 8.08
CA THR A 148 -13.51 -15.39 8.08
C THR A 148 -13.96 -14.83 9.43
N GLY A 149 -14.63 -13.68 9.42
CA GLY A 149 -15.14 -13.01 10.62
C GLY A 149 -14.03 -12.40 11.50
N LYS A 150 -12.79 -12.31 11.02
CA LYS A 150 -11.66 -11.77 11.77
C LYS A 150 -11.19 -10.41 11.21
N ILE A 151 -10.46 -9.68 12.04
CA ILE A 151 -9.73 -8.48 11.61
C ILE A 151 -8.36 -8.95 11.10
N VAL A 152 -8.10 -8.67 9.83
CA VAL A 152 -6.85 -9.07 9.17
C VAL A 152 -5.82 -7.98 9.35
N ALA A 153 -4.63 -8.35 9.85
CA ALA A 153 -3.48 -7.47 9.98
C ALA A 153 -2.40 -7.83 8.95
N LEU A 154 -1.83 -6.82 8.29
CA LEU A 154 -0.74 -6.93 7.32
C LEU A 154 0.27 -5.80 7.52
N THR A 155 1.55 -6.09 7.25
CA THR A 155 2.59 -5.05 7.29
C THR A 155 2.36 -3.99 6.21
N LYS A 156 1.94 -4.38 5.00
CA LYS A 156 1.77 -3.46 3.86
C LYS A 156 0.41 -3.60 3.22
N ALA A 157 -0.14 -2.48 2.76
CA ALA A 157 -1.36 -2.43 1.96
C ALA A 157 -1.07 -2.83 0.49
N ASP A 158 -0.65 -4.07 0.25
CA ASP A 158 -0.23 -4.58 -1.06
C ASP A 158 -1.43 -5.14 -1.86
N PRO A 159 -1.57 -4.79 -3.16
CA PRO A 159 -2.61 -5.35 -4.03
C PRO A 159 -2.59 -6.88 -4.14
N GLY A 160 -1.46 -7.54 -3.87
CA GLY A 160 -1.34 -9.01 -3.85
C GLY A 160 -2.28 -9.69 -2.85
N TYR A 161 -2.76 -8.97 -1.86
CA TYR A 161 -3.73 -9.45 -0.88
C TYR A 161 -5.20 -9.17 -1.24
N ASP A 162 -5.51 -8.75 -2.48
CA ASP A 162 -6.89 -8.41 -2.90
C ASP A 162 -7.87 -9.58 -2.71
N TRP A 163 -7.39 -10.81 -2.69
CA TRP A 163 -8.17 -12.02 -2.44
C TRP A 163 -8.85 -12.05 -1.06
N ILE A 164 -8.35 -11.29 -0.05
CA ILE A 164 -8.98 -11.24 1.28
C ILE A 164 -10.39 -10.68 1.23
N PHE A 165 -10.68 -9.79 0.27
CA PHE A 165 -12.00 -9.21 0.07
C PHE A 165 -13.03 -10.18 -0.51
N ALA A 166 -12.59 -11.34 -1.01
CA ALA A 166 -13.48 -12.45 -1.38
C ALA A 166 -13.88 -13.31 -0.17
N LYS A 167 -13.33 -13.03 1.01
CA LYS A 167 -13.68 -13.65 2.29
C LYS A 167 -14.45 -12.64 3.14
N ASP A 168 -15.32 -13.13 4.01
CA ASP A 168 -16.09 -12.28 4.93
C ASP A 168 -15.20 -11.85 6.11
N ILE A 169 -14.23 -10.97 5.86
CA ILE A 169 -13.40 -10.39 6.91
C ILE A 169 -14.19 -9.34 7.70
N ALA A 170 -13.97 -9.27 9.01
CA ALA A 170 -14.63 -8.31 9.89
C ALA A 170 -14.02 -6.91 9.79
N GLY A 171 -12.71 -6.82 9.55
CA GLY A 171 -11.98 -5.56 9.45
C GLY A 171 -10.58 -5.75 8.87
N PHE A 172 -9.89 -4.66 8.62
CA PHE A 172 -8.54 -4.68 8.03
C PHE A 172 -7.62 -3.65 8.68
N VAL A 173 -6.38 -4.03 8.94
CA VAL A 173 -5.39 -3.15 9.56
C VAL A 173 -4.03 -3.32 8.88
N THR A 174 -3.35 -2.20 8.61
CA THR A 174 -1.98 -2.24 8.09
C THR A 174 -1.02 -1.41 8.91
N LYS A 175 0.22 -1.88 8.98
CA LYS A 175 1.33 -1.13 9.57
C LYS A 175 1.70 0.08 8.72
N TYR A 176 1.85 -0.12 7.40
CA TYR A 176 2.20 0.90 6.41
C TYR A 176 1.12 1.04 5.34
N GLY A 177 1.01 2.22 4.79
CA GLY A 177 0.06 2.57 3.75
C GLY A 177 -0.63 3.90 4.03
N GLY A 178 -1.27 4.47 3.02
CA GLY A 178 -2.03 5.70 3.11
C GLY A 178 -3.50 5.52 2.75
N ALA A 179 -4.31 6.55 2.98
CA ALA A 179 -5.73 6.58 2.65
C ALA A 179 -6.03 6.35 1.15
N ALA A 180 -5.07 6.67 0.27
CA ALA A 180 -5.16 6.47 -1.18
C ALA A 180 -4.57 5.13 -1.65
N SER A 181 -4.17 4.23 -0.74
CA SER A 181 -3.68 2.90 -1.11
C SER A 181 -4.78 2.05 -1.72
N HIS A 182 -4.40 1.08 -2.58
CA HIS A 182 -5.35 0.15 -3.20
C HIS A 182 -6.26 -0.52 -2.16
N MET A 183 -5.68 -1.04 -1.09
CA MET A 183 -6.44 -1.74 -0.03
C MET A 183 -7.38 -0.80 0.74
N ALA A 184 -6.99 0.47 0.96
CA ALA A 184 -7.87 1.47 1.58
C ALA A 184 -9.11 1.74 0.72
N ILE A 185 -8.92 1.88 -0.60
CA ILE A 185 -10.01 2.08 -1.56
C ILE A 185 -10.92 0.85 -1.58
N ARG A 186 -10.37 -0.36 -1.58
CA ARG A 186 -11.15 -1.61 -1.54
C ARG A 186 -11.96 -1.72 -0.24
N CYS A 187 -11.36 -1.39 0.91
CA CYS A 187 -12.10 -1.35 2.18
C CYS A 187 -13.29 -0.40 2.12
N ALA A 188 -13.12 0.78 1.53
CA ALA A 188 -14.20 1.74 1.34
C ALA A 188 -15.30 1.21 0.39
N GLU A 189 -14.92 0.58 -0.73
CA GLU A 189 -15.84 0.00 -1.71
C GLU A 189 -16.70 -1.12 -1.12
N PHE A 190 -16.10 -2.00 -0.33
CA PHE A 190 -16.80 -3.12 0.33
C PHE A 190 -17.43 -2.73 1.67
N GLY A 191 -17.18 -1.50 2.14
CA GLY A 191 -17.68 -1.03 3.43
C GLY A 191 -17.09 -1.78 4.62
N ILE A 192 -15.85 -2.25 4.49
CA ILE A 192 -15.09 -2.94 5.54
C ILE A 192 -14.37 -1.90 6.39
N PRO A 193 -14.56 -1.90 7.73
CA PRO A 193 -13.82 -1.00 8.62
C PRO A 193 -12.33 -1.31 8.57
N ALA A 194 -11.50 -0.27 8.39
CA ALA A 194 -10.07 -0.45 8.32
C ALA A 194 -9.28 0.70 8.97
N ALA A 195 -8.07 0.37 9.47
CA ALA A 195 -7.09 1.33 9.93
C ALA A 195 -5.79 1.14 9.13
N ILE A 196 -5.49 2.07 8.24
CA ILE A 196 -4.38 1.99 7.29
C ILE A 196 -3.23 2.87 7.77
N GLY A 197 -2.01 2.30 7.82
CA GLY A 197 -0.82 3.04 8.23
C GLY A 197 -0.75 3.28 9.74
N CYS A 198 -0.96 2.24 10.53
CA CYS A 198 -0.93 2.32 12.00
C CYS A 198 0.45 2.69 12.58
N GLY A 199 1.52 2.55 11.80
CA GLY A 199 2.88 2.73 12.27
C GLY A 199 3.36 1.63 13.21
N GLU A 200 4.64 1.69 13.58
CA GLU A 200 5.30 0.62 14.34
C GLU A 200 4.64 0.36 15.71
N LYS A 201 4.49 1.40 16.53
CA LYS A 201 4.03 1.25 17.93
C LYS A 201 2.60 0.73 18.03
N ILE A 202 1.68 1.29 17.22
CA ILE A 202 0.29 0.85 17.24
C ILE A 202 0.20 -0.57 16.72
N TYR A 203 0.93 -0.89 15.63
CA TYR A 203 0.93 -2.20 15.03
C TYR A 203 1.51 -3.28 15.96
N GLN A 204 2.61 -3.00 16.66
CA GLN A 204 3.15 -3.90 17.69
C GLN A 204 2.18 -4.15 18.84
N ARG A 205 1.40 -3.12 19.24
CA ARG A 205 0.36 -3.30 20.25
C ARG A 205 -0.76 -4.20 19.73
N ILE A 206 -1.18 -4.01 18.47
CA ILE A 206 -2.18 -4.83 17.79
C ILE A 206 -1.79 -6.31 17.77
N HIS A 207 -0.53 -6.64 17.53
CA HIS A 207 -0.01 -8.01 17.54
C HIS A 207 -0.20 -8.75 18.87
N ARG A 208 -0.35 -8.03 19.98
CA ARG A 208 -0.53 -8.61 21.32
C ARG A 208 -2.00 -8.80 21.68
N MET A 209 -2.92 -8.23 20.89
CA MET A 209 -4.34 -8.31 21.15
C MET A 209 -4.92 -9.64 20.63
N GLN A 210 -5.80 -10.23 21.39
CA GLN A 210 -6.58 -11.41 20.95
C GLN A 210 -7.88 -10.97 20.25
N ILE A 211 -8.57 -10.04 20.88
CA ILE A 211 -9.82 -9.45 20.34
C ILE A 211 -9.61 -7.93 20.28
N MET A 212 -9.86 -7.38 19.09
CA MET A 212 -9.73 -5.94 18.85
C MET A 212 -11.10 -5.31 18.61
N CYS A 213 -11.33 -4.16 19.23
CA CYS A 213 -12.36 -3.23 18.82
C CYS A 213 -11.73 -2.18 17.90
N LEU A 214 -12.11 -2.19 16.63
CA LEU A 214 -11.76 -1.22 15.61
C LEU A 214 -12.92 -0.25 15.43
N ASP A 215 -12.80 0.92 16.03
CA ASP A 215 -13.79 2.01 15.99
C ASP A 215 -13.34 3.06 14.97
N CYS A 216 -13.77 2.88 13.72
CA CYS A 216 -13.44 3.83 12.65
C CYS A 216 -14.27 5.12 12.73
N GLU A 217 -15.39 5.13 13.45
CA GLU A 217 -16.19 6.33 13.65
C GLU A 217 -15.47 7.35 14.56
N ASN A 218 -14.85 6.87 15.66
CA ASN A 218 -14.15 7.71 16.63
C ASN A 218 -12.63 7.66 16.47
N GLY A 219 -12.10 6.95 15.47
CA GLY A 219 -10.68 6.84 15.18
C GLY A 219 -9.90 6.14 16.32
N ARG A 220 -10.40 5.00 16.82
CA ARG A 220 -9.82 4.30 17.97
C ARG A 220 -9.58 2.82 17.70
N ILE A 221 -8.48 2.32 18.25
CA ILE A 221 -8.13 0.90 18.29
C ILE A 221 -7.93 0.51 19.76
N THR A 222 -8.74 -0.40 20.26
CA THR A 222 -8.67 -0.84 21.67
C THR A 222 -8.71 -2.38 21.74
N GLU A 223 -8.09 -2.93 22.77
CA GLU A 223 -8.20 -4.33 23.10
C GLU A 223 -9.47 -4.58 23.91
N LYS A 224 -10.21 -5.62 23.58
CA LYS A 224 -11.32 -6.10 24.40
C LYS A 224 -10.82 -7.21 25.31
N GLN A 225 -10.94 -7.03 26.61
CA GLN A 225 -10.66 -8.08 27.58
C GLN A 225 -11.71 -9.18 27.43
N SER A 226 -11.25 -10.43 27.27
CA SER A 226 -12.13 -11.61 27.37
C SER A 226 -12.72 -11.65 28.78
N GLN A 227 -14.04 -11.57 28.88
CA GLN A 227 -14.76 -11.80 30.13
C GLN A 227 -14.69 -13.27 30.52
#